data_c8358544b4cf350f62ba7a48bc7fcb7a
#
_entry.id   c8358544b4cf350f62ba7a48bc7fcb7a
#
_cell.length_a   1.000
_cell.length_b   1.000
_cell.length_c   1.000
_cell.angle_alpha   90.00
_cell.angle_beta   90.00
_cell.angle_gamma   90.00
#
_symmetry.space_group_name_H-M   'P 1'
#
loop_
_entity.id
_entity.type
_entity.pdbx_description
1 polymer ?
#
loop_
_entity_poly.entity_id
_entity_poly.type
_entity_poly.pdbx_seq_one_letter_code
_entity_poly.pdbx_strand_id
1 'polypeptide(L)'
;PGTYVLIFVADDGQSQTTEEWVIHAKGDSFASWGQAHFSEVELAREEISGPNADPDKDGMRNHAEYIAGTRPKDARSRLAIKSIQADAPGGILTVEFHTTPNRRYRLQRSGTPLGPWQTAAERPAPPNGGPAVFAVPLGQALGPAQFFRLEIPAD
;
A
#
# COMPACT_ATOMS: atom_id res chain seq x y z
N PRO A 1 5.94 -6.44 -15.82
CA PRO A 1 6.00 -6.26 -14.36
C PRO A 1 6.51 -4.86 -14.06
N GLY A 2 5.73 -4.08 -13.35
CA GLY A 2 6.06 -2.71 -12.96
C GLY A 2 6.16 -2.60 -11.44
N THR A 3 7.07 -1.73 -10.99
CA THR A 3 7.21 -1.36 -9.58
C THR A 3 6.51 -0.02 -9.38
N TYR A 4 5.59 0.07 -8.42
CA TYR A 4 4.87 1.31 -8.05
C TYR A 4 5.12 1.63 -6.60
N VAL A 5 5.36 2.89 -6.29
CA VAL A 5 5.75 3.34 -4.94
C VAL A 5 4.72 4.30 -4.35
N LEU A 6 4.20 4.01 -3.17
CA LEU A 6 3.33 4.89 -2.37
C LEU A 6 4.02 5.22 -1.05
N ILE A 7 4.24 6.48 -0.74
CA ILE A 7 4.90 6.96 0.47
C ILE A 7 3.88 7.52 1.46
N PHE A 8 3.89 7.03 2.70
CA PHE A 8 3.19 7.67 3.81
C PHE A 8 4.17 8.43 4.66
N VAL A 9 3.89 9.69 4.89
CA VAL A 9 4.64 10.55 5.81
C VAL A 9 3.77 10.79 7.03
N ALA A 10 4.19 10.30 8.20
CA ALA A 10 3.60 10.70 9.48
C ALA A 10 4.55 11.71 10.14
N ASP A 11 4.05 12.90 10.42
CA ASP A 11 4.76 13.93 11.17
C ASP A 11 4.25 13.94 12.62
N ASP A 12 5.13 14.27 13.55
CA ASP A 12 4.93 14.18 15.00
C ASP A 12 4.24 15.40 15.62
N GLY A 13 3.48 16.18 14.85
CA GLY A 13 2.65 17.20 15.44
C GLY A 13 2.45 18.50 14.71
N GLN A 14 2.93 18.63 13.49
CA GLN A 14 2.67 19.85 12.70
C GLN A 14 2.43 19.56 11.21
N SER A 15 1.74 18.43 10.93
CA SER A 15 1.11 18.14 9.64
C SER A 15 1.96 18.08 8.37
N GLN A 16 2.11 16.92 7.78
CA GLN A 16 1.81 16.67 6.35
C GLN A 16 1.81 15.16 6.09
N THR A 17 0.72 14.63 5.55
CA THR A 17 0.65 13.23 5.11
C THR A 17 0.89 13.22 3.61
N THR A 18 1.97 12.58 3.17
CA THR A 18 2.23 12.30 1.74
C THR A 18 2.26 10.79 1.57
N GLU A 19 1.48 10.25 0.64
CA GLU A 19 1.37 8.81 0.40
C GLU A 19 2.11 8.40 -0.87
N GLU A 20 3.05 7.47 -0.81
CA GLU A 20 3.69 6.85 -1.97
C GLU A 20 3.73 5.31 -1.84
N TRP A 21 3.28 4.57 -2.86
CA TRP A 21 3.08 3.12 -2.84
C TRP A 21 4.02 2.38 -3.80
N VAL A 22 4.69 1.28 -3.35
CA VAL A 22 5.44 0.38 -4.25
C VAL A 22 4.79 -1.00 -4.31
N ILE A 23 4.44 -1.43 -5.49
CA ILE A 23 3.68 -2.66 -5.74
C ILE A 23 4.35 -3.50 -6.85
N HIS A 24 4.53 -4.81 -6.62
CA HIS A 24 5.08 -5.76 -7.59
C HIS A 24 4.13 -6.95 -7.81
N ALA A 25 3.84 -7.28 -9.06
CA ALA A 25 2.84 -8.29 -9.42
C ALA A 25 3.42 -9.67 -9.66
N LYS A 26 2.76 -10.69 -9.09
CA LYS A 26 2.86 -12.10 -9.50
C LYS A 26 1.46 -12.71 -9.52
N GLY A 27 1.09 -13.37 -10.58
CA GLY A 27 -0.22 -14.02 -10.73
C GLY A 27 -0.80 -13.83 -12.11
N ASP A 28 -2.11 -13.89 -12.23
CA ASP A 28 -2.86 -13.72 -13.48
C ASP A 28 -2.49 -12.42 -14.19
N SER A 29 -2.64 -12.40 -15.52
CA SER A 29 -2.35 -11.20 -16.29
C SER A 29 -3.33 -10.07 -15.94
N PHE A 30 -2.92 -8.82 -16.13
CA PHE A 30 -3.82 -7.65 -15.97
C PHE A 30 -5.08 -7.80 -16.83
N ALA A 31 -4.96 -8.40 -18.04
CA ALA A 31 -6.10 -8.68 -18.91
C ALA A 31 -7.09 -9.67 -18.27
N SER A 32 -6.59 -10.77 -17.67
CA SER A 32 -7.46 -11.75 -16.99
C SER A 32 -8.14 -11.13 -15.75
N TRP A 33 -7.42 -10.31 -14.99
CA TRP A 33 -7.98 -9.55 -13.89
C TRP A 33 -9.07 -8.58 -14.37
N GLY A 34 -8.83 -7.87 -15.47
CA GLY A 34 -9.81 -6.98 -16.09
C GLY A 34 -11.10 -7.69 -16.44
N GLN A 35 -11.01 -8.88 -17.04
CA GLN A 35 -12.19 -9.71 -17.37
C GLN A 35 -13.00 -10.14 -16.14
N ALA A 36 -12.36 -10.30 -15.00
CA ALA A 36 -13.05 -10.64 -13.73
C ALA A 36 -13.78 -9.45 -13.09
N HIS A 37 -13.37 -8.22 -13.40
CA HIS A 37 -13.87 -7.01 -12.73
C HIS A 37 -14.74 -6.11 -13.61
N PHE A 38 -14.60 -6.19 -14.93
CA PHE A 38 -15.28 -5.31 -15.90
C PHE A 38 -16.13 -6.11 -16.86
N SER A 39 -17.26 -5.55 -17.27
CA SER A 39 -18.08 -6.07 -18.36
C SER A 39 -17.39 -5.84 -19.72
N GLU A 40 -17.83 -6.53 -20.77
CA GLU A 40 -17.31 -6.36 -22.13
C GLU A 40 -17.40 -4.90 -22.62
N VAL A 41 -18.48 -4.21 -22.27
CA VAL A 41 -18.64 -2.79 -22.61
C VAL A 41 -17.64 -1.89 -21.88
N GLU A 42 -17.35 -2.20 -20.62
CA GLU A 42 -16.35 -1.47 -19.84
C GLU A 42 -14.92 -1.78 -20.32
N LEU A 43 -14.65 -3.03 -20.69
CA LEU A 43 -13.35 -3.45 -21.23
C LEU A 43 -13.01 -2.75 -22.56
N ALA A 44 -14.00 -2.38 -23.35
CA ALA A 44 -13.82 -1.62 -24.59
C ALA A 44 -13.49 -0.13 -24.33
N ARG A 45 -13.51 0.32 -23.09
CA ARG A 45 -13.32 1.73 -22.69
C ARG A 45 -12.09 1.87 -21.81
N GLU A 46 -11.00 2.34 -22.40
CA GLU A 46 -9.72 2.49 -21.69
C GLU A 46 -9.81 3.45 -20.49
N GLU A 47 -10.68 4.45 -20.56
CA GLU A 47 -10.94 5.38 -19.46
C GLU A 47 -11.64 4.73 -18.24
N ILE A 48 -12.15 3.49 -18.38
CA ILE A 48 -12.75 2.72 -17.28
C ILE A 48 -11.85 1.55 -16.87
N SER A 49 -11.44 0.72 -17.83
CA SER A 49 -10.74 -0.54 -17.55
C SER A 49 -9.23 -0.47 -17.80
N GLY A 50 -8.75 0.60 -18.39
CA GLY A 50 -7.31 0.78 -18.65
C GLY A 50 -6.46 0.85 -17.38
N PRO A 51 -5.16 0.56 -17.48
CA PRO A 51 -4.28 0.47 -16.31
C PRO A 51 -4.16 1.78 -15.52
N ASN A 52 -4.37 2.91 -16.18
CA ASN A 52 -4.29 4.24 -15.56
C ASN A 52 -5.65 4.81 -15.13
N ALA A 53 -6.74 4.10 -15.40
CA ALA A 53 -8.08 4.52 -14.97
C ALA A 53 -8.28 4.27 -13.47
N ASP A 54 -9.16 5.07 -12.88
CA ASP A 54 -9.58 5.00 -11.48
C ASP A 54 -11.11 5.17 -11.46
N PRO A 55 -11.88 4.10 -11.72
CA PRO A 55 -13.31 4.18 -11.94
C PRO A 55 -14.12 4.50 -10.68
N ASP A 56 -13.66 4.10 -9.50
CA ASP A 56 -14.33 4.38 -8.22
C ASP A 56 -13.80 5.63 -7.50
N LYS A 57 -12.73 6.23 -8.05
CA LYS A 57 -12.13 7.50 -7.59
C LYS A 57 -11.61 7.47 -6.16
N ASP A 58 -11.06 6.34 -5.76
CA ASP A 58 -10.45 6.19 -4.43
C ASP A 58 -8.96 6.61 -4.38
N GLY A 59 -8.39 6.96 -5.53
CA GLY A 59 -7.00 7.36 -5.73
C GLY A 59 -6.08 6.22 -6.17
N MET A 60 -6.56 4.96 -6.21
CA MET A 60 -5.84 3.83 -6.77
C MET A 60 -6.23 3.61 -8.23
N ARG A 61 -5.23 3.51 -9.11
CA ARG A 61 -5.47 3.15 -10.50
C ARG A 61 -5.66 1.65 -10.65
N ASN A 62 -6.39 1.20 -11.66
CA ASN A 62 -6.65 -0.21 -11.93
C ASN A 62 -5.41 -1.09 -11.87
N HIS A 63 -4.27 -0.61 -12.39
CA HIS A 63 -3.04 -1.39 -12.33
C HIS A 63 -2.49 -1.54 -10.90
N ALA A 64 -2.61 -0.52 -10.07
CA ALA A 64 -2.24 -0.59 -8.66
C ALA A 64 -3.17 -1.53 -7.89
N GLU A 65 -4.46 -1.52 -8.22
CA GLU A 65 -5.46 -2.41 -7.63
C GLU A 65 -5.26 -3.88 -8.03
N TYR A 66 -4.98 -4.12 -9.30
CA TYR A 66 -4.58 -5.45 -9.78
C TYR A 66 -3.44 -6.04 -8.95
N ILE A 67 -2.45 -5.24 -8.66
CA ILE A 67 -1.29 -5.67 -7.89
C ILE A 67 -1.63 -5.80 -6.39
N ALA A 68 -2.40 -4.87 -5.84
CA ALA A 68 -2.85 -4.92 -4.45
C ALA A 68 -3.87 -6.04 -4.19
N GLY A 69 -4.53 -6.52 -5.24
CA GLY A 69 -5.63 -7.47 -5.13
C GLY A 69 -6.90 -6.82 -4.58
N THR A 70 -7.06 -5.51 -4.81
CA THR A 70 -8.24 -4.74 -4.43
C THR A 70 -9.26 -4.72 -5.58
N ARG A 71 -10.39 -4.06 -5.38
CA ARG A 71 -11.53 -4.09 -6.32
C ARG A 71 -11.73 -2.72 -6.95
N PRO A 72 -11.57 -2.59 -8.29
CA PRO A 72 -11.53 -1.31 -9.00
C PRO A 72 -12.87 -0.55 -9.09
N LYS A 73 -13.93 -1.10 -8.53
CA LYS A 73 -15.26 -0.47 -8.47
C LYS A 73 -15.81 -0.39 -7.04
N ASP A 74 -14.94 -0.44 -6.05
CA ASP A 74 -15.32 -0.34 -4.64
C ASP A 74 -14.28 0.54 -3.90
N ALA A 75 -14.54 1.82 -3.80
CA ALA A 75 -13.66 2.81 -3.18
C ALA A 75 -13.26 2.52 -1.71
N ARG A 76 -13.86 1.51 -1.08
CA ARG A 76 -13.45 1.02 0.25
C ARG A 76 -12.42 -0.09 0.16
N SER A 77 -12.25 -0.68 -1.02
CA SER A 77 -11.34 -1.79 -1.27
C SER A 77 -9.99 -1.29 -1.73
N ARG A 78 -9.30 -0.52 -0.92
CA ARG A 78 -7.98 0.04 -1.24
C ARG A 78 -6.92 -0.40 -0.24
N LEU A 79 -5.68 -0.48 -0.70
CA LEU A 79 -4.55 -0.59 0.20
C LEU A 79 -4.32 0.78 0.87
N ALA A 80 -4.54 0.86 2.17
CA ALA A 80 -4.35 2.09 2.93
C ALA A 80 -3.83 1.78 4.34
N ILE A 81 -2.99 2.67 4.85
CA ILE A 81 -2.71 2.70 6.28
C ILE A 81 -3.97 3.26 6.96
N LYS A 82 -4.51 2.49 7.89
CA LYS A 82 -5.72 2.85 8.62
C LYS A 82 -5.41 3.74 9.81
N SER A 83 -4.35 3.43 10.51
CA SER A 83 -3.86 4.23 11.64
C SER A 83 -2.36 4.07 11.83
N ILE A 84 -1.74 5.12 12.34
CA ILE A 84 -0.36 5.12 12.82
C ILE A 84 -0.39 5.65 14.25
N GLN A 85 0.17 4.90 15.18
CA GLN A 85 0.25 5.27 16.59
C GLN A 85 1.68 5.09 17.09
N ALA A 86 2.23 6.11 17.69
CA ALA A 86 3.52 6.05 18.36
C ALA A 86 3.31 6.02 19.88
N ASP A 87 3.76 4.96 20.52
CA ASP A 87 3.87 4.90 21.96
C ASP A 87 5.22 5.51 22.37
N ALA A 88 5.20 6.78 22.72
CA ALA A 88 6.42 7.52 23.08
C ALA A 88 7.16 6.96 24.31
N PRO A 89 6.49 6.50 25.39
CA PRO A 89 7.18 5.84 26.50
C PRO A 89 7.76 4.48 26.14
N GLY A 90 7.07 3.72 25.29
CA GLY A 90 7.50 2.36 24.85
C GLY A 90 8.43 2.38 23.66
N GLY A 91 8.54 3.48 22.95
CA GLY A 91 9.35 3.58 21.73
C GLY A 91 8.89 2.63 20.62
N ILE A 92 7.58 2.34 20.54
CA ILE A 92 6.99 1.44 19.54
C ILE A 92 6.08 2.24 18.63
N LEU A 93 6.24 2.05 17.32
CA LEU A 93 5.29 2.49 16.29
C LEU A 93 4.39 1.32 15.92
N THR A 94 3.09 1.57 15.98
CA THR A 94 2.06 0.63 15.52
C THR A 94 1.42 1.17 14.24
N VAL A 95 1.44 0.38 13.17
CA VAL A 95 0.85 0.71 11.88
C VAL A 95 -0.23 -0.31 11.57
N GLU A 96 -1.49 0.12 11.55
CA GLU A 96 -2.64 -0.68 11.15
C GLU A 96 -2.95 -0.51 9.67
N PHE A 97 -3.22 -1.62 8.97
CA PHE A 97 -3.62 -1.61 7.56
C PHE A 97 -4.50 -2.82 7.23
N HIS A 98 -5.10 -2.82 6.04
CA HIS A 98 -5.87 -3.96 5.54
C HIS A 98 -5.05 -4.75 4.54
N THR A 99 -5.17 -6.08 4.58
CA THR A 99 -4.45 -6.98 3.69
C THR A 99 -5.41 -7.74 2.78
N THR A 100 -4.96 -8.05 1.58
CA THR A 100 -5.60 -9.02 0.68
C THR A 100 -4.88 -10.36 0.75
N PRO A 101 -5.58 -11.49 0.55
CA PRO A 101 -4.96 -12.82 0.57
C PRO A 101 -3.81 -12.95 -0.43
N ASN A 102 -2.88 -13.87 -0.14
CA ASN A 102 -1.77 -14.22 -1.03
C ASN A 102 -0.85 -13.03 -1.38
N ARG A 103 -0.72 -12.08 -0.48
CA ARG A 103 0.20 -10.95 -0.60
C ARG A 103 1.16 -10.95 0.58
N ARG A 104 2.36 -10.43 0.34
CA ARG A 104 3.35 -10.14 1.37
C ARG A 104 3.44 -8.63 1.51
N TYR A 105 3.52 -8.15 2.73
CA TYR A 105 3.58 -6.73 3.03
C TYR A 105 4.89 -6.40 3.73
N ARG A 106 5.48 -5.29 3.35
CA ARG A 106 6.71 -4.76 3.93
C ARG A 106 6.48 -3.33 4.40
N LEU A 107 6.79 -3.06 5.65
CA LEU A 107 6.88 -1.70 6.17
C LEU A 107 8.32 -1.25 6.02
N GLN A 108 8.53 -0.13 5.37
CA GLN A 108 9.84 0.49 5.24
C GLN A 108 9.87 1.82 5.99
N ARG A 109 11.05 2.24 6.41
CA ARG A 109 11.30 3.51 7.08
C ARG A 109 12.47 4.25 6.47
N SER A 110 12.45 5.58 6.59
CA SER A 110 13.55 6.47 6.18
C SER A 110 13.59 7.71 7.04
N GLY A 111 14.74 8.35 7.13
CA GLY A 111 14.89 9.70 7.73
C GLY A 111 14.51 10.83 6.79
N THR A 112 14.21 10.55 5.51
CA THR A 112 13.77 11.53 4.51
C THR A 112 12.69 10.94 3.60
N PRO A 113 11.79 11.74 3.02
CA PRO A 113 10.75 11.24 2.12
C PRO A 113 11.30 10.61 0.83
N LEU A 114 12.53 10.92 0.46
CA LEU A 114 13.19 10.40 -0.75
C LEU A 114 14.02 9.13 -0.48
N GLY A 115 14.12 8.68 0.76
CA GLY A 115 14.95 7.54 1.17
C GLY A 115 16.38 7.96 1.59
N PRO A 116 17.32 7.05 1.71
CA PRO A 116 17.17 5.62 1.42
C PRO A 116 16.18 4.90 2.34
N TRP A 117 15.43 3.96 1.78
CA TRP A 117 14.43 3.19 2.49
C TRP A 117 15.00 1.91 3.08
N GLN A 118 14.70 1.63 4.33
CA GLN A 118 15.11 0.42 5.04
C GLN A 118 13.89 -0.37 5.48
N THR A 119 13.92 -1.70 5.31
CA THR A 119 12.87 -2.57 5.81
C THR A 119 12.83 -2.52 7.33
N ALA A 120 11.70 -2.09 7.87
CA ALA A 120 11.44 -2.09 9.31
C ALA A 120 10.75 -3.37 9.76
N ALA A 121 9.83 -3.90 8.96
CA ALA A 121 9.14 -5.17 9.20
C ALA A 121 8.59 -5.75 7.89
N GLU A 122 8.38 -7.07 7.88
CA GLU A 122 7.74 -7.78 6.76
C GLU A 122 6.88 -8.93 7.28
N ARG A 123 5.74 -9.18 6.62
CA ARG A 123 4.86 -10.30 6.94
C ARG A 123 3.98 -10.71 5.76
N PRO A 124 3.60 -11.99 5.64
CA PRO A 124 2.54 -12.40 4.74
C PRO A 124 1.18 -11.92 5.24
N ALA A 125 0.24 -11.77 4.32
CA ALA A 125 -1.17 -11.61 4.68
C ALA A 125 -1.70 -12.85 5.43
N PRO A 126 -2.69 -12.70 6.31
CA PRO A 126 -3.50 -13.82 6.77
C PRO A 126 -4.16 -14.55 5.58
N PRO A 127 -4.49 -15.85 5.70
CA PRO A 127 -5.05 -16.63 4.58
C PRO A 127 -6.29 -16.00 3.93
N ASN A 128 -7.13 -15.33 4.71
CA ASN A 128 -8.35 -14.67 4.24
C ASN A 128 -8.19 -13.14 4.07
N GLY A 129 -6.96 -12.62 4.16
CA GLY A 129 -6.75 -11.17 4.26
C GLY A 129 -7.28 -10.58 5.57
N GLY A 130 -7.61 -9.29 5.54
CA GLY A 130 -8.20 -8.58 6.67
C GLY A 130 -7.23 -7.64 7.40
N PRO A 131 -7.58 -7.20 8.61
CA PRO A 131 -6.76 -6.24 9.35
C PRO A 131 -5.41 -6.85 9.73
N ALA A 132 -4.37 -6.06 9.64
CA ALA A 132 -3.01 -6.42 10.03
C ALA A 132 -2.31 -5.25 10.72
N VAL A 133 -1.32 -5.57 11.52
CA VAL A 133 -0.55 -4.59 12.30
C VAL A 133 0.92 -4.88 12.14
N PHE A 134 1.70 -3.85 11.87
CA PHE A 134 3.12 -3.84 12.18
C PHE A 134 3.36 -3.11 13.49
N ALA A 135 4.15 -3.70 14.37
CA ALA A 135 4.68 -3.07 15.58
C ALA A 135 6.20 -3.03 15.45
N VAL A 136 6.78 -1.85 15.35
CA VAL A 136 8.22 -1.68 15.12
C VAL A 136 8.81 -0.71 16.15
N PRO A 137 10.04 -0.97 16.64
CA PRO A 137 10.72 -0.03 17.50
C PRO A 137 10.98 1.31 16.79
N LEU A 138 10.63 2.41 17.44
CA LEU A 138 11.07 3.76 17.08
C LEU A 138 12.53 3.90 17.48
N GLY A 139 13.46 3.37 16.73
CA GLY A 139 14.89 3.49 17.08
C GLY A 139 15.34 4.96 17.15
N GLN A 140 16.31 5.26 18.03
CA GLN A 140 16.90 6.60 18.20
C GLN A 140 17.68 7.11 16.95
N ALA A 141 17.79 6.30 15.90
CA ALA A 141 18.81 6.48 14.87
C ALA A 141 18.41 7.34 13.65
N LEU A 142 17.16 7.77 13.50
CA LEU A 142 16.71 8.40 12.26
C LEU A 142 16.43 9.91 12.36
N GLY A 143 16.79 10.56 13.47
CA GLY A 143 16.58 12.01 13.65
C GLY A 143 15.13 12.37 14.06
N PRO A 144 14.78 13.65 14.01
CA PRO A 144 13.51 14.17 14.57
C PRO A 144 12.26 13.78 13.75
N ALA A 145 12.42 13.41 12.50
CA ALA A 145 11.31 12.96 11.64
C ALA A 145 11.59 11.57 11.09
N GLN A 146 10.56 10.73 11.01
CA GLN A 146 10.61 9.42 10.39
C GLN A 146 9.48 9.27 9.38
N PHE A 147 9.82 8.72 8.23
CA PHE A 147 8.90 8.45 7.14
C PHE A 147 8.70 6.94 7.02
N PHE A 148 7.46 6.54 6.82
CA PHE A 148 7.10 5.14 6.68
C PHE A 148 6.32 4.92 5.39
N ARG A 149 6.60 3.81 4.72
CA ARG A 149 5.80 3.35 3.58
C ARG A 149 5.47 1.87 3.70
N LEU A 150 4.30 1.52 3.18
CA LEU A 150 3.87 0.14 3.04
C LEU A 150 4.13 -0.31 1.60
N GLU A 151 4.74 -1.46 1.44
CA GLU A 151 5.11 -2.03 0.14
C GLU A 151 4.55 -3.45 0.02
N ILE A 152 4.16 -3.84 -1.19
CA ILE A 152 3.98 -5.24 -1.57
C ILE A 152 5.21 -5.61 -2.41
N PRO A 153 6.19 -6.34 -1.84
CA PRO A 153 7.44 -6.67 -2.56
C PRO A 153 7.16 -7.61 -3.73
N ALA A 154 8.00 -7.50 -4.77
CA ALA A 154 8.06 -8.55 -5.79
C ALA A 154 8.62 -9.82 -5.16
N ASP A 155 8.04 -10.95 -5.52
CA ASP A 155 8.60 -12.28 -5.23
C ASP A 155 9.75 -12.62 -6.19
#